data_782a94019ad654fae259478bcbac65e5
#
_entry.id   782a94019ad654fae259478bcbac65e5
#
_cell.length_a   1.000
_cell.length_b   1.000
_cell.length_c   1.000
_cell.angle_alpha   90.00
_cell.angle_beta   90.00
_cell.angle_gamma   90.00
#
_symmetry.space_group_name_H-M   'P 1'
#
loop_
_entity.id
_entity.type
_entity.pdbx_description
1 polymer ?
#
loop_
_entity_poly.entity_id
_entity_poly.type
_entity_poly.pdbx_seq_one_letter_code
_entity_poly.pdbx_strand_id
1 'polypeptide(L)'
;MSMLERPLSKAGWARVAFGDVVRKVNDRVDPWESGLERYVAGEHMDTDDLRVRRWGLIGDDYLGPAFHMRFKPGHVLYGSRRTYLRKVALADFEGITANTTFVLEAKDQSGLMPELLPFLMQTEAFHSYSIKHSKGSVNPYINFSDLEAFEFMLPPIQEQARLVEAFVAYRVADEAIGVAGDQLAAMRASFVSQVINQYGTGAERRKVGELLVDGPTNGRSPAPSDSAVGFKTVSISAIRNGLFDPDGCVKFVDMTTADARPFTVQAGDIFAVRGNGNRDICGRVGISRLTYPDLVYPDLLIRMRFDAARLLPDFVVAQWNHPAVHGRLISRAKSSNGIWKVNGQDIRAHTLVVPPIEIQRQAVRSLGALDAQAKGISARVERLRDLKRELFKAFTGGAE
;
A
#
# COMPACT_ATOMS: atom_id res chain seq x y z
N MET A 1 -7.61 -26.62 11.05
CA MET A 1 -8.58 -27.28 10.13
C MET A 1 -9.35 -26.16 9.47
N SER A 2 -9.33 -26.11 8.14
CA SER A 2 -9.95 -25.04 7.36
C SER A 2 -11.47 -25.14 7.47
N MET A 3 -12.13 -24.09 7.91
CA MET A 3 -13.61 -24.00 7.91
C MET A 3 -14.23 -24.15 6.51
N LEU A 4 -13.42 -24.08 5.47
CA LEU A 4 -13.81 -24.25 4.06
C LEU A 4 -13.74 -25.71 3.58
N GLU A 5 -13.47 -26.68 4.44
CA GLU A 5 -13.40 -28.11 4.06
C GLU A 5 -14.75 -28.69 3.59
N ARG A 6 -15.85 -27.97 3.83
CA ARG A 6 -17.15 -28.29 3.22
C ARG A 6 -17.60 -27.12 2.36
N PRO A 7 -17.79 -27.30 1.05
CA PRO A 7 -18.39 -26.27 0.22
C PRO A 7 -19.74 -25.85 0.80
N LEU A 8 -20.06 -24.54 0.69
CA LEU A 8 -21.35 -24.03 1.11
C LEU A 8 -22.43 -24.72 0.27
N SER A 9 -23.45 -25.28 0.93
CA SER A 9 -24.61 -25.81 0.24
C SER A 9 -25.46 -24.65 -0.25
N LYS A 10 -25.81 -24.61 -1.53
CA LYS A 10 -26.77 -23.64 -2.07
C LYS A 10 -28.22 -24.03 -1.86
N ALA A 11 -28.48 -25.18 -1.23
CA ALA A 11 -29.84 -25.58 -0.88
C ALA A 11 -30.45 -24.61 0.14
N GLY A 12 -31.66 -24.15 -0.13
CA GLY A 12 -32.38 -23.24 0.75
C GLY A 12 -31.97 -21.76 0.68
N TRP A 13 -31.08 -21.37 -0.27
CA TRP A 13 -30.81 -19.96 -0.53
C TRP A 13 -32.04 -19.31 -1.17
N ALA A 14 -32.42 -18.13 -0.65
CA ALA A 14 -33.56 -17.36 -1.13
C ALA A 14 -33.08 -16.12 -1.91
N ARG A 15 -33.75 -15.81 -3.01
CA ARG A 15 -33.55 -14.54 -3.71
C ARG A 15 -34.29 -13.43 -2.97
N VAL A 16 -33.60 -12.41 -2.55
CA VAL A 16 -34.16 -11.27 -1.80
C VAL A 16 -33.67 -9.96 -2.39
N ALA A 17 -34.45 -8.89 -2.27
CA ALA A 17 -34.02 -7.56 -2.57
C ALA A 17 -33.32 -6.95 -1.35
N PHE A 18 -32.30 -6.11 -1.58
CA PHE A 18 -31.55 -5.46 -0.51
C PHE A 18 -32.46 -4.65 0.43
N GLY A 19 -33.44 -3.94 -0.15
CA GLY A 19 -34.43 -3.19 0.62
C GLY A 19 -35.34 -4.04 1.49
N ASP A 20 -35.50 -5.34 1.24
CA ASP A 20 -36.30 -6.23 2.09
C ASP A 20 -35.62 -6.49 3.44
N VAL A 21 -34.28 -6.56 3.45
CA VAL A 21 -33.50 -6.99 4.62
C VAL A 21 -32.61 -5.89 5.22
N VAL A 22 -32.41 -4.75 4.51
CA VAL A 22 -31.60 -3.61 4.96
C VAL A 22 -32.41 -2.35 4.98
N ARG A 23 -32.17 -1.51 5.98
CA ARG A 23 -32.75 -0.17 6.07
C ARG A 23 -31.69 0.90 6.25
N LYS A 24 -32.01 2.11 5.79
CA LYS A 24 -31.25 3.32 6.07
C LYS A 24 -31.70 3.91 7.40
N VAL A 25 -30.74 4.12 8.30
CA VAL A 25 -30.96 4.81 9.57
C VAL A 25 -31.08 6.31 9.34
N ASN A 26 -32.08 6.95 9.90
CA ASN A 26 -32.34 8.39 9.82
C ASN A 26 -32.27 9.04 11.22
N ASP A 27 -31.24 8.74 11.98
CA ASP A 27 -30.97 9.35 13.27
C ASP A 27 -30.19 10.66 13.04
N ARG A 28 -30.91 11.80 13.19
CA ARG A 28 -30.36 13.13 12.95
C ARG A 28 -30.09 13.83 14.26
N VAL A 29 -28.92 14.42 14.39
CA VAL A 29 -28.52 15.17 15.58
C VAL A 29 -27.84 16.47 15.16
N ASP A 30 -27.88 17.48 16.02
CA ASP A 30 -27.03 18.64 15.92
C ASP A 30 -25.61 18.23 16.37
N PRO A 31 -24.57 18.39 15.53
CA PRO A 31 -23.22 18.04 15.91
C PRO A 31 -22.74 18.72 17.19
N TRP A 32 -23.11 19.98 17.39
CA TRP A 32 -22.65 20.81 18.48
C TRP A 32 -23.37 20.57 19.81
N GLU A 33 -24.58 20.02 19.74
CA GLU A 33 -25.42 19.74 20.91
C GLU A 33 -25.48 18.23 21.26
N SER A 34 -24.94 17.37 20.38
CA SER A 34 -25.06 15.92 20.50
C SER A 34 -24.19 15.30 21.60
N GLY A 35 -23.16 16.01 22.06
CA GLY A 35 -22.14 15.47 22.97
C GLY A 35 -21.21 14.42 22.31
N LEU A 36 -21.29 14.23 21.00
CA LEU A 36 -20.41 13.32 20.26
C LEU A 36 -19.10 14.03 19.89
N GLU A 37 -17.99 13.25 19.94
CA GLU A 37 -16.66 13.81 19.74
C GLU A 37 -16.13 13.62 18.31
N ARG A 38 -16.63 12.60 17.60
CA ARG A 38 -16.02 12.13 16.33
C ARG A 38 -16.97 12.25 15.15
N TYR A 39 -16.37 12.57 14.00
CA TYR A 39 -17.11 12.47 12.73
C TYR A 39 -16.34 11.64 11.69
N VAL A 40 -17.08 10.97 10.81
CA VAL A 40 -16.54 10.22 9.68
C VAL A 40 -17.03 10.84 8.38
N ALA A 41 -16.09 11.38 7.60
CA ALA A 41 -16.33 11.85 6.24
C ALA A 41 -15.95 10.78 5.22
N GLY A 42 -16.33 10.98 3.95
CA GLY A 42 -15.93 10.06 2.88
C GLY A 42 -14.43 9.87 2.72
N GLU A 43 -13.60 10.84 3.09
CA GLU A 43 -12.12 10.75 3.06
C GLU A 43 -11.53 9.89 4.18
N HIS A 44 -12.29 9.63 5.23
CA HIS A 44 -11.88 8.78 6.34
C HIS A 44 -12.14 7.29 6.08
N MET A 45 -12.93 6.96 5.05
CA MET A 45 -13.17 5.59 4.62
C MET A 45 -12.26 5.22 3.45
N ASP A 46 -11.53 4.13 3.60
CA ASP A 46 -10.65 3.62 2.55
C ASP A 46 -11.39 2.65 1.61
N THR A 47 -10.87 2.50 0.39
CA THR A 47 -11.41 1.57 -0.62
C THR A 47 -11.25 0.12 -0.14
N ASP A 48 -12.34 -0.65 -0.18
CA ASP A 48 -12.37 -2.08 0.17
C ASP A 48 -11.87 -2.42 1.59
N ASP A 49 -11.79 -1.42 2.50
CA ASP A 49 -11.46 -1.61 3.93
C ASP A 49 -12.70 -1.34 4.79
N LEU A 50 -13.12 -2.34 5.55
CA LEU A 50 -14.26 -2.21 6.48
C LEU A 50 -13.94 -1.41 7.74
N ARG A 51 -12.69 -1.04 7.98
CA ARG A 51 -12.26 -0.33 9.20
C ARG A 51 -12.29 1.17 9.00
N VAL A 52 -12.79 1.87 10.01
CA VAL A 52 -12.62 3.32 10.11
C VAL A 52 -11.32 3.59 10.85
N ARG A 53 -10.25 3.88 10.10
CA ARG A 53 -8.92 4.11 10.66
C ARG A 53 -8.65 5.56 11.02
N ARG A 54 -9.46 6.47 10.50
CA ARG A 54 -9.30 7.92 10.63
C ARG A 54 -10.67 8.54 10.85
N TRP A 55 -10.70 9.59 11.61
CA TRP A 55 -11.89 10.40 11.89
C TRP A 55 -11.44 11.82 12.16
N GLY A 56 -12.37 12.78 12.05
CA GLY A 56 -12.16 14.13 12.53
C GLY A 56 -12.80 14.32 13.91
N LEU A 57 -12.38 15.36 14.62
CA LEU A 57 -12.95 15.76 15.91
C LEU A 57 -13.94 16.89 15.69
N ILE A 58 -15.12 16.77 16.33
CA ILE A 58 -16.14 17.83 16.31
C ILE A 58 -15.61 18.96 17.21
N GLY A 59 -15.47 20.15 16.61
CA GLY A 59 -14.92 21.33 17.30
C GLY A 59 -13.53 21.76 16.84
N ASP A 60 -12.71 20.87 16.29
CA ASP A 60 -11.38 21.22 15.77
C ASP A 60 -11.45 21.73 14.32
N ASP A 61 -12.38 21.21 13.53
CA ASP A 61 -12.57 21.54 12.12
C ASP A 61 -13.96 22.14 11.87
N TYR A 62 -14.07 22.93 10.78
CA TYR A 62 -15.37 23.37 10.30
C TYR A 62 -16.18 22.16 9.78
N LEU A 63 -17.25 21.83 10.46
CA LEU A 63 -18.22 20.85 10.03
C LEU A 63 -19.32 21.53 9.20
N GLY A 64 -19.38 21.17 7.91
CA GLY A 64 -20.43 21.69 7.03
C GLY A 64 -21.84 21.19 7.41
N PRO A 65 -22.93 21.84 6.94
CA PRO A 65 -24.30 21.54 7.34
C PRO A 65 -24.78 20.15 6.93
N ALA A 66 -24.02 19.43 6.11
CA ALA A 66 -24.32 18.05 5.70
C ALA A 66 -24.07 17.01 6.81
N PHE A 67 -23.29 17.36 7.84
CA PHE A 67 -22.90 16.47 8.93
C PHE A 67 -23.93 16.53 10.07
N HIS A 68 -24.92 15.64 10.01
CA HIS A 68 -25.97 15.53 11.00
C HIS A 68 -26.51 14.09 11.16
N MET A 69 -25.90 13.12 10.50
CA MET A 69 -26.35 11.72 10.57
C MET A 69 -25.57 10.98 11.63
N ARG A 70 -26.23 10.60 12.74
CA ARG A 70 -25.63 9.80 13.80
C ARG A 70 -25.48 8.35 13.39
N PHE A 71 -24.35 7.75 13.71
CA PHE A 71 -24.11 6.32 13.59
C PHE A 71 -23.64 5.73 14.93
N LYS A 72 -23.87 4.43 15.11
CA LYS A 72 -23.51 3.66 16.31
C LYS A 72 -22.66 2.45 15.95
N PRO A 73 -21.96 1.83 16.92
CA PRO A 73 -21.29 0.56 16.69
C PRO A 73 -22.23 -0.47 16.07
N GLY A 74 -21.73 -1.20 15.07
CA GLY A 74 -22.49 -2.18 14.29
C GLY A 74 -23.19 -1.63 13.04
N HIS A 75 -23.36 -0.31 12.91
CA HIS A 75 -23.86 0.27 11.66
C HIS A 75 -22.82 0.18 10.53
N VAL A 76 -23.32 -0.03 9.32
CA VAL A 76 -22.50 0.01 8.10
C VAL A 76 -22.58 1.38 7.45
N LEU A 77 -21.45 2.01 7.25
CA LEU A 77 -21.31 3.30 6.58
C LEU A 77 -21.03 3.07 5.10
N TYR A 78 -21.84 3.65 4.23
CA TYR A 78 -21.71 3.52 2.78
C TYR A 78 -21.59 4.88 2.10
N GLY A 79 -20.46 5.12 1.41
CA GLY A 79 -20.24 6.34 0.63
C GLY A 79 -21.08 6.35 -0.64
N SER A 80 -22.18 7.11 -0.64
CA SER A 80 -23.13 7.15 -1.76
C SER A 80 -22.64 7.96 -2.96
N ARG A 81 -21.57 8.73 -2.83
CA ARG A 81 -20.93 9.49 -3.90
C ARG A 81 -19.67 8.82 -4.38
N ARG A 82 -19.41 8.92 -5.72
CA ARG A 82 -18.27 8.25 -6.37
C ARG A 82 -18.21 6.78 -5.99
N THR A 83 -19.30 6.06 -6.26
CA THR A 83 -19.50 4.66 -5.89
C THR A 83 -18.37 3.74 -6.35
N TYR A 84 -17.67 4.10 -7.44
CA TYR A 84 -16.48 3.41 -7.92
C TYR A 84 -15.31 3.41 -6.90
N LEU A 85 -15.35 4.27 -5.87
CA LEU A 85 -14.37 4.25 -4.77
C LEU A 85 -14.66 3.14 -3.74
N ARG A 86 -15.75 2.39 -3.85
CA ARG A 86 -16.07 1.19 -3.08
C ARG A 86 -15.94 1.39 -1.56
N LYS A 87 -16.43 2.52 -1.07
CA LYS A 87 -16.30 2.92 0.33
C LYS A 87 -17.40 2.32 1.18
N VAL A 88 -17.09 1.25 1.89
CA VAL A 88 -17.92 0.57 2.87
C VAL A 88 -17.13 0.43 4.15
N ALA A 89 -17.68 0.86 5.30
CA ALA A 89 -17.01 0.71 6.58
C ALA A 89 -18.00 0.23 7.66
N LEU A 90 -17.52 -0.59 8.59
CA LEU A 90 -18.26 -1.00 9.78
C LEU A 90 -17.87 -0.08 10.93
N ALA A 91 -18.86 0.58 11.53
CA ALA A 91 -18.62 1.43 12.68
C ALA A 91 -18.32 0.59 13.94
N ASP A 92 -17.26 0.93 14.65
CA ASP A 92 -16.87 0.35 15.94
C ASP A 92 -16.96 1.38 17.09
N PHE A 93 -17.31 2.60 16.76
CA PHE A 93 -17.58 3.68 17.70
C PHE A 93 -18.84 4.46 17.28
N GLU A 94 -19.30 5.36 18.15
CA GLU A 94 -20.40 6.26 17.88
C GLU A 94 -19.89 7.61 17.36
N GLY A 95 -20.59 8.18 16.38
CA GLY A 95 -20.19 9.46 15.80
C GLY A 95 -21.21 10.00 14.79
N ILE A 96 -20.78 11.01 14.05
CA ILE A 96 -21.59 11.72 13.05
C ILE A 96 -20.98 11.55 11.67
N THR A 97 -21.83 11.45 10.65
CA THR A 97 -21.39 11.46 9.24
C THR A 97 -22.25 12.40 8.41
N ALA A 98 -21.78 12.71 7.20
CA ALA A 98 -22.53 13.53 6.28
C ALA A 98 -23.70 12.75 5.64
N ASN A 99 -24.73 13.47 5.20
CA ASN A 99 -25.88 12.89 4.48
C ASN A 99 -25.52 12.16 3.18
N THR A 100 -24.29 12.36 2.66
CA THR A 100 -23.73 11.65 1.52
C THR A 100 -23.13 10.29 1.88
N THR A 101 -23.11 9.94 3.15
CA THR A 101 -22.78 8.61 3.67
C THR A 101 -24.06 8.00 4.23
N PHE A 102 -24.50 6.89 3.69
CA PHE A 102 -25.65 6.18 4.24
C PHE A 102 -25.23 5.42 5.49
N VAL A 103 -26.02 5.54 6.54
CA VAL A 103 -25.92 4.71 7.75
C VAL A 103 -26.92 3.57 7.58
N LEU A 104 -26.44 2.34 7.55
CA LEU A 104 -27.24 1.16 7.19
C LEU A 104 -27.19 0.12 8.29
N GLU A 105 -28.31 -0.60 8.46
CA GLU A 105 -28.41 -1.75 9.36
C GLU A 105 -29.34 -2.83 8.79
N ALA A 106 -29.20 -4.07 9.24
CA ALA A 106 -30.16 -5.12 8.92
C ALA A 106 -31.51 -4.84 9.59
N LYS A 107 -32.61 -5.07 8.85
CA LYS A 107 -33.98 -4.88 9.34
C LYS A 107 -34.41 -5.92 10.37
N ASP A 108 -33.98 -7.16 10.14
CA ASP A 108 -34.43 -8.34 10.88
C ASP A 108 -33.28 -9.32 11.03
N GLN A 109 -33.00 -9.75 12.25
CA GLN A 109 -31.95 -10.72 12.53
C GLN A 109 -32.32 -12.14 12.10
N SER A 110 -33.62 -12.46 11.90
CA SER A 110 -34.04 -13.75 11.36
C SER A 110 -33.85 -13.89 9.86
N GLY A 111 -33.79 -12.77 9.13
CA GLY A 111 -33.52 -12.72 7.69
C GLY A 111 -32.05 -12.61 7.37
N LEU A 112 -31.48 -11.44 7.61
CA LEU A 112 -30.06 -11.14 7.38
C LEU A 112 -29.33 -10.95 8.71
N MET A 113 -28.27 -11.72 8.96
CA MET A 113 -27.38 -11.48 10.09
C MET A 113 -26.69 -10.11 9.92
N PRO A 114 -26.78 -9.21 10.93
CA PRO A 114 -26.20 -7.87 10.84
C PRO A 114 -24.70 -7.91 10.51
N GLU A 115 -23.97 -8.90 11.03
CA GLU A 115 -22.54 -9.08 10.82
C GLU A 115 -22.18 -9.48 9.38
N LEU A 116 -23.15 -10.03 8.61
CA LEU A 116 -22.95 -10.39 7.21
C LEU A 116 -23.09 -9.18 6.26
N LEU A 117 -23.86 -8.16 6.67
CA LEU A 117 -24.16 -6.99 5.85
C LEU A 117 -22.90 -6.28 5.29
N PRO A 118 -21.87 -5.95 6.09
CA PRO A 118 -20.68 -5.29 5.55
C PRO A 118 -19.95 -6.11 4.49
N PHE A 119 -19.96 -7.43 4.61
CA PHE A 119 -19.33 -8.33 3.61
C PHE A 119 -20.17 -8.45 2.35
N LEU A 120 -21.50 -8.50 2.46
CA LEU A 120 -22.40 -8.42 1.31
C LEU A 120 -22.10 -7.18 0.47
N MET A 121 -21.94 -6.04 1.13
CA MET A 121 -21.69 -4.76 0.47
C MET A 121 -20.25 -4.61 -0.08
N GLN A 122 -19.35 -5.53 0.23
CA GLN A 122 -18.02 -5.62 -0.38
C GLN A 122 -17.96 -6.59 -1.58
N THR A 123 -19.05 -7.27 -1.93
CA THR A 123 -19.07 -8.15 -3.09
C THR A 123 -18.95 -7.37 -4.40
N GLU A 124 -18.33 -7.98 -5.40
CA GLU A 124 -18.23 -7.38 -6.74
C GLU A 124 -19.61 -7.15 -7.36
N ALA A 125 -20.55 -8.07 -7.11
CA ALA A 125 -21.94 -7.94 -7.56
C ALA A 125 -22.60 -6.68 -7.02
N PHE A 126 -22.45 -6.37 -5.72
CA PHE A 126 -22.99 -5.15 -5.12
C PHE A 126 -22.32 -3.89 -5.68
N HIS A 127 -21.00 -3.90 -5.81
CA HIS A 127 -20.27 -2.74 -6.34
C HIS A 127 -20.61 -2.48 -7.80
N SER A 128 -20.63 -3.50 -8.65
CA SER A 128 -21.01 -3.40 -10.06
C SER A 128 -22.42 -2.87 -10.21
N TYR A 129 -23.36 -3.37 -9.40
CA TYR A 129 -24.73 -2.87 -9.38
C TYR A 129 -24.79 -1.38 -8.99
N SER A 130 -24.13 -1.01 -7.90
CA SER A 130 -24.08 0.36 -7.40
C SER A 130 -23.45 1.32 -8.42
N ILE A 131 -22.37 0.95 -9.08
CA ILE A 131 -21.72 1.76 -10.11
C ILE A 131 -22.66 1.93 -11.31
N LYS A 132 -23.25 0.83 -11.77
CA LYS A 132 -24.17 0.83 -12.94
C LYS A 132 -25.39 1.73 -12.73
N HIS A 133 -25.94 1.80 -11.50
CA HIS A 133 -27.13 2.57 -11.17
C HIS A 133 -26.81 3.98 -10.62
N SER A 134 -25.54 4.37 -10.61
CA SER A 134 -25.13 5.72 -10.23
C SER A 134 -25.54 6.75 -11.26
N LYS A 135 -25.92 7.94 -10.77
CA LYS A 135 -26.38 9.10 -11.54
C LYS A 135 -25.32 10.20 -11.53
N GLY A 136 -25.17 10.93 -12.63
CA GLY A 136 -24.20 12.03 -12.78
C GLY A 136 -22.83 11.59 -13.31
N SER A 137 -22.15 12.48 -14.03
CA SER A 137 -20.88 12.16 -14.72
C SER A 137 -19.63 12.54 -13.93
N VAL A 138 -19.60 13.70 -13.27
CA VAL A 138 -18.41 14.22 -12.59
C VAL A 138 -18.29 13.68 -11.16
N ASN A 139 -19.39 13.67 -10.42
CA ASN A 139 -19.48 13.13 -9.07
C ASN A 139 -20.67 12.15 -9.01
N PRO A 140 -20.55 10.96 -9.61
CA PRO A 140 -21.65 10.00 -9.64
C PRO A 140 -22.10 9.66 -8.23
N TYR A 141 -23.42 9.56 -8.06
CA TYR A 141 -24.04 9.22 -6.78
C TYR A 141 -25.17 8.21 -6.98
N ILE A 142 -25.49 7.49 -5.93
CA ILE A 142 -26.62 6.56 -5.90
C ILE A 142 -27.58 6.96 -4.78
N ASN A 143 -28.87 6.81 -5.00
CA ASN A 143 -29.87 6.95 -3.94
C ASN A 143 -30.06 5.61 -3.21
N PHE A 144 -30.53 5.66 -1.97
CA PHE A 144 -30.81 4.43 -1.24
C PHE A 144 -31.92 3.61 -1.92
N SER A 145 -32.94 4.27 -2.48
CA SER A 145 -33.99 3.62 -3.26
C SER A 145 -33.48 2.84 -4.48
N ASP A 146 -32.37 3.28 -5.08
CA ASP A 146 -31.74 2.53 -6.19
C ASP A 146 -31.02 1.28 -5.65
N LEU A 147 -30.45 1.34 -4.43
CA LEU A 147 -29.83 0.18 -3.77
C LEU A 147 -30.86 -0.83 -3.26
N GLU A 148 -32.05 -0.39 -2.83
CA GLU A 148 -33.11 -1.28 -2.35
C GLU A 148 -33.50 -2.34 -3.38
N ALA A 149 -33.38 -2.03 -4.67
CA ALA A 149 -33.68 -2.93 -5.78
C ALA A 149 -32.54 -3.92 -6.12
N PHE A 150 -31.39 -3.88 -5.42
CA PHE A 150 -30.33 -4.86 -5.62
C PHE A 150 -30.77 -6.22 -5.10
N GLU A 151 -30.83 -7.22 -6.01
CA GLU A 151 -31.20 -8.59 -5.68
C GLU A 151 -29.96 -9.48 -5.51
N PHE A 152 -30.01 -10.32 -4.49
CA PHE A 152 -28.94 -11.30 -4.22
C PHE A 152 -29.51 -12.59 -3.62
N MET A 153 -28.68 -13.63 -3.58
CA MET A 153 -29.04 -14.89 -2.94
C MET A 153 -28.63 -14.86 -1.47
N LEU A 154 -29.63 -14.88 -0.57
CA LEU A 154 -29.42 -14.90 0.87
C LEU A 154 -29.34 -16.35 1.37
N PRO A 155 -28.22 -16.77 2.00
CA PRO A 155 -28.10 -18.10 2.60
C PRO A 155 -29.06 -18.29 3.79
N PRO A 156 -29.40 -19.56 4.13
CA PRO A 156 -30.01 -19.87 5.42
C PRO A 156 -29.14 -19.39 6.59
N ILE A 157 -29.76 -19.07 7.73
CA ILE A 157 -29.09 -18.46 8.88
C ILE A 157 -27.86 -19.24 9.36
N GLN A 158 -27.89 -20.58 9.29
CA GLN A 158 -26.76 -21.41 9.67
C GLN A 158 -25.57 -21.23 8.72
N GLU A 159 -25.81 -21.06 7.42
CA GLU A 159 -24.75 -20.80 6.44
C GLU A 159 -24.25 -19.35 6.55
N GLN A 160 -25.13 -18.40 6.87
CA GLN A 160 -24.72 -17.03 7.19
C GLN A 160 -23.77 -17.00 8.39
N ALA A 161 -24.08 -17.72 9.46
CA ALA A 161 -23.21 -17.81 10.64
C ALA A 161 -21.81 -18.35 10.30
N ARG A 162 -21.73 -19.38 9.45
CA ARG A 162 -20.45 -19.93 8.97
C ARG A 162 -19.65 -18.92 8.14
N LEU A 163 -20.33 -18.17 7.26
CA LEU A 163 -19.72 -17.10 6.47
C LEU A 163 -19.19 -15.98 7.36
N VAL A 164 -20.01 -15.51 8.31
CA VAL A 164 -19.62 -14.49 9.27
C VAL A 164 -18.39 -14.92 10.06
N GLU A 165 -18.38 -16.15 10.60
CA GLU A 165 -17.24 -16.68 11.32
C GLU A 165 -15.96 -16.68 10.46
N ALA A 166 -16.05 -17.11 9.19
CA ALA A 166 -14.93 -17.12 8.28
C ALA A 166 -14.44 -15.70 7.91
N PHE A 167 -15.36 -14.76 7.64
CA PHE A 167 -15.02 -13.37 7.36
C PHE A 167 -14.43 -12.64 8.56
N VAL A 168 -14.95 -12.89 9.76
CA VAL A 168 -14.38 -12.33 11.00
C VAL A 168 -12.98 -12.86 11.25
N ALA A 169 -12.77 -14.18 11.09
CA ALA A 169 -11.44 -14.79 11.22
C ALA A 169 -10.46 -14.23 10.17
N TYR A 170 -10.89 -14.06 8.93
CA TYR A 170 -10.11 -13.39 7.89
C TYR A 170 -9.70 -11.97 8.34
N ARG A 171 -10.65 -11.15 8.80
CA ARG A 171 -10.39 -9.78 9.21
C ARG A 171 -9.40 -9.69 10.38
N VAL A 172 -9.56 -10.55 11.38
CA VAL A 172 -8.62 -10.62 12.52
C VAL A 172 -7.20 -11.00 12.05
N ALA A 173 -7.09 -11.96 11.14
CA ALA A 173 -5.80 -12.36 10.59
C ALA A 173 -5.15 -11.25 9.74
N ASP A 174 -5.93 -10.55 8.92
CA ASP A 174 -5.47 -9.42 8.11
C ASP A 174 -4.93 -8.27 8.97
N GLU A 175 -5.65 -7.95 10.04
CA GLU A 175 -5.22 -6.92 11.00
C GLU A 175 -3.93 -7.31 11.73
N ALA A 176 -3.87 -8.53 12.24
CA ALA A 176 -2.69 -9.03 12.97
C ALA A 176 -1.44 -9.02 12.06
N ILE A 177 -1.59 -9.40 10.79
CA ILE A 177 -0.51 -9.39 9.82
C ILE A 177 -0.10 -7.95 9.47
N GLY A 178 -1.06 -7.03 9.33
CA GLY A 178 -0.77 -5.60 9.12
C GLY A 178 0.05 -5.02 10.28
N VAL A 179 -0.39 -5.22 11.52
CA VAL A 179 0.33 -4.77 12.73
C VAL A 179 1.73 -5.39 12.80
N ALA A 180 1.89 -6.67 12.52
CA ALA A 180 3.19 -7.33 12.51
C ALA A 180 4.13 -6.74 11.44
N GLY A 181 3.60 -6.36 10.27
CA GLY A 181 4.34 -5.68 9.20
C GLY A 181 4.86 -4.31 9.64
N ASP A 182 3.99 -3.50 10.25
CA ASP A 182 4.34 -2.16 10.75
C ASP A 182 5.38 -2.24 11.88
N GLN A 183 5.23 -3.18 12.81
CA GLN A 183 6.19 -3.40 13.89
C GLN A 183 7.55 -3.81 13.34
N LEU A 184 7.60 -4.71 12.36
CA LEU A 184 8.85 -5.16 11.74
C LEU A 184 9.55 -4.01 11.01
N ALA A 185 8.80 -3.16 10.29
CA ALA A 185 9.33 -1.97 9.63
C ALA A 185 9.90 -0.97 10.66
N ALA A 186 9.20 -0.75 11.77
CA ALA A 186 9.66 0.11 12.87
C ALA A 186 10.92 -0.46 13.54
N MET A 187 10.98 -1.77 13.80
CA MET A 187 12.18 -2.44 14.35
C MET A 187 13.37 -2.27 13.42
N ARG A 188 13.18 -2.48 12.11
CA ARG A 188 14.23 -2.28 11.10
C ARG A 188 14.77 -0.85 11.09
N ALA A 189 13.88 0.14 11.10
CA ALA A 189 14.25 1.55 11.14
C ALA A 189 14.99 1.92 12.44
N SER A 190 14.48 1.45 13.58
CA SER A 190 15.10 1.66 14.90
C SER A 190 16.50 1.05 14.99
N PHE A 191 16.68 -0.17 14.48
CA PHE A 191 17.98 -0.84 14.46
C PHE A 191 19.01 -0.04 13.62
N VAL A 192 18.63 0.41 12.42
CA VAL A 192 19.51 1.24 11.58
C VAL A 192 19.83 2.57 12.27
N SER A 193 18.82 3.21 12.92
CA SER A 193 19.03 4.43 13.71
C SER A 193 20.06 4.24 14.82
N GLN A 194 19.97 3.13 15.56
CA GLN A 194 20.88 2.84 16.64
C GLN A 194 22.33 2.74 16.15
N VAL A 195 22.59 2.02 15.06
CA VAL A 195 23.92 1.90 14.46
C VAL A 195 24.43 3.29 13.98
N ILE A 196 23.57 4.05 13.26
CA ILE A 196 23.93 5.38 12.77
C ILE A 196 24.27 6.32 13.92
N ASN A 197 23.51 6.31 15.01
CA ASN A 197 23.71 7.21 16.15
C ASN A 197 24.97 6.83 16.93
N GLN A 198 25.21 5.55 17.13
CA GLN A 198 26.38 5.06 17.85
C GLN A 198 27.69 5.41 17.16
N TYR A 199 27.71 5.31 15.83
CA TYR A 199 28.92 5.55 14.99
C TYR A 199 28.84 6.84 14.17
N GLY A 200 27.84 7.66 14.35
CA GLY A 200 27.59 8.87 13.55
C GLY A 200 28.27 10.14 14.05
N THR A 201 29.10 10.03 15.08
CA THR A 201 29.80 11.20 15.67
C THR A 201 31.26 11.23 15.23
N GLY A 202 31.71 12.36 14.68
CA GLY A 202 33.12 12.58 14.38
C GLY A 202 33.66 11.86 13.15
N ALA A 203 34.79 11.16 13.35
CA ALA A 203 35.62 10.61 12.28
C ALA A 203 35.00 9.45 11.47
N GLU A 204 34.00 8.78 11.98
CA GLU A 204 33.29 7.69 11.30
C GLU A 204 32.35 8.19 10.19
N ARG A 205 32.04 9.48 10.15
CA ARG A 205 31.20 10.05 9.09
C ARG A 205 32.07 10.50 7.91
N ARG A 206 31.84 9.89 6.73
CA ARG A 206 32.60 10.16 5.50
C ARG A 206 31.67 10.61 4.38
N LYS A 207 32.23 11.42 3.46
CA LYS A 207 31.55 11.75 2.20
C LYS A 207 31.50 10.54 1.29
N VAL A 208 30.40 10.36 0.59
CA VAL A 208 30.23 9.25 -0.38
C VAL A 208 31.35 9.26 -1.41
N GLY A 209 31.76 10.45 -1.90
CA GLY A 209 32.84 10.56 -2.87
C GLY A 209 34.19 9.97 -2.43
N GLU A 210 34.43 9.83 -1.11
CA GLU A 210 35.66 9.25 -0.54
C GLU A 210 35.58 7.72 -0.40
N LEU A 211 34.39 7.15 -0.61
CA LEU A 211 34.05 5.73 -0.40
C LEU A 211 33.82 4.98 -1.71
N LEU A 212 33.78 5.70 -2.83
CA LEU A 212 33.52 5.13 -4.15
C LEU A 212 34.81 4.64 -4.80
N VAL A 213 34.74 3.47 -5.44
CA VAL A 213 35.74 2.98 -6.39
C VAL A 213 35.38 3.33 -7.84
N ASP A 214 34.05 3.57 -8.11
CA ASP A 214 33.56 4.00 -9.42
C ASP A 214 32.23 4.79 -9.28
N GLY A 215 32.06 5.78 -10.13
CA GLY A 215 30.88 6.66 -10.15
C GLY A 215 31.02 7.90 -9.24
N PRO A 216 29.91 8.63 -8.96
CA PRO A 216 28.56 8.44 -9.49
C PRO A 216 28.49 8.69 -11.01
N THR A 217 27.88 7.79 -11.75
CA THR A 217 27.76 7.85 -13.21
C THR A 217 26.30 7.76 -13.62
N ASN A 218 25.82 8.76 -14.39
CA ASN A 218 24.49 8.70 -14.97
C ASN A 218 24.41 7.58 -16.02
N GLY A 219 23.27 6.93 -16.10
CA GLY A 219 23.01 5.99 -17.18
C GLY A 219 22.74 6.66 -18.52
N ARG A 220 22.30 5.87 -19.48
CA ARG A 220 21.96 6.31 -20.82
C ARG A 220 20.58 5.79 -21.20
N SER A 221 19.78 6.64 -21.84
CA SER A 221 18.44 6.30 -22.33
C SER A 221 18.48 6.28 -23.87
N PRO A 222 18.79 5.13 -24.48
CA PRO A 222 18.77 4.98 -25.94
C PRO A 222 17.31 5.00 -26.45
N ALA A 223 17.16 5.10 -27.77
CA ALA A 223 15.85 4.97 -28.41
C ALA A 223 15.25 3.56 -28.13
N PRO A 224 13.94 3.46 -27.93
CA PRO A 224 13.28 2.16 -27.86
C PRO A 224 13.51 1.36 -29.13
N SER A 225 13.66 0.04 -29.02
CA SER A 225 13.72 -0.88 -30.15
C SER A 225 12.44 -1.67 -30.26
N ASP A 226 11.90 -1.80 -31.45
CA ASP A 226 10.77 -2.70 -31.75
C ASP A 226 11.21 -4.17 -31.85
N SER A 227 12.54 -4.40 -31.90
CA SER A 227 13.10 -5.75 -31.89
C SER A 227 13.08 -6.33 -30.46
N ALA A 228 12.57 -7.56 -30.32
CA ALA A 228 12.64 -8.30 -29.06
C ALA A 228 14.01 -8.96 -28.82
N VAL A 229 15.08 -8.48 -29.45
CA VAL A 229 16.45 -8.99 -29.36
C VAL A 229 17.40 -7.82 -29.17
N GLY A 230 18.44 -7.99 -28.34
CA GLY A 230 19.45 -6.98 -28.08
C GLY A 230 19.48 -6.49 -26.64
N PHE A 231 19.96 -5.27 -26.46
CA PHE A 231 20.06 -4.68 -25.13
C PHE A 231 18.69 -4.26 -24.59
N LYS A 232 18.57 -4.29 -23.26
CA LYS A 232 17.40 -3.88 -22.51
C LYS A 232 17.75 -2.71 -21.60
N THR A 233 16.76 -1.90 -21.27
CA THR A 233 16.82 -0.92 -20.19
C THR A 233 15.64 -1.09 -19.23
N VAL A 234 15.67 -0.39 -18.11
CA VAL A 234 14.62 -0.45 -17.08
C VAL A 234 13.98 0.91 -16.85
N SER A 235 12.82 0.91 -16.24
CA SER A 235 12.26 2.12 -15.62
C SER A 235 12.79 2.30 -14.19
N ILE A 236 12.52 3.46 -13.58
CA ILE A 236 12.88 3.73 -12.16
C ILE A 236 12.20 2.76 -11.18
N SER A 237 11.11 2.10 -11.59
CA SER A 237 10.43 1.08 -10.79
C SER A 237 11.28 -0.17 -10.52
N ALA A 238 12.42 -0.32 -11.21
CA ALA A 238 13.43 -1.31 -10.86
C ALA A 238 14.06 -1.07 -9.47
N ILE A 239 13.98 0.16 -8.92
CA ILE A 239 14.46 0.46 -7.57
C ILE A 239 13.29 0.31 -6.60
N ARG A 240 13.24 -0.82 -5.90
CA ARG A 240 12.20 -1.15 -4.93
C ARG A 240 12.77 -1.90 -3.74
N ASN A 241 12.35 -1.53 -2.53
CA ASN A 241 12.75 -2.18 -1.26
C ASN A 241 14.27 -2.31 -1.06
N GLY A 242 15.05 -1.33 -1.56
CA GLY A 242 16.52 -1.36 -1.47
C GLY A 242 17.20 -2.31 -2.46
N LEU A 243 16.47 -2.88 -3.41
CA LEU A 243 16.97 -3.74 -4.47
C LEU A 243 16.84 -3.06 -5.83
N PHE A 244 17.74 -3.40 -6.72
CA PHE A 244 17.58 -3.23 -8.15
C PHE A 244 17.03 -4.54 -8.72
N ASP A 245 15.76 -4.52 -9.12
CA ASP A 245 15.02 -5.66 -9.63
C ASP A 245 14.40 -5.29 -10.98
N PRO A 246 14.90 -5.82 -12.11
CA PRO A 246 14.44 -5.50 -13.45
C PRO A 246 13.12 -6.18 -13.82
N ASP A 247 12.65 -7.16 -13.04
CA ASP A 247 11.48 -7.95 -13.39
C ASP A 247 10.22 -7.07 -13.57
N GLY A 248 9.54 -7.26 -14.70
CA GLY A 248 8.33 -6.54 -15.07
C GLY A 248 8.53 -5.06 -15.49
N CYS A 249 9.78 -4.56 -15.62
CA CYS A 249 10.04 -3.17 -15.98
C CYS A 249 11.09 -2.97 -17.07
N VAL A 250 11.43 -4.02 -17.83
CA VAL A 250 12.40 -3.99 -18.93
C VAL A 250 11.76 -3.54 -20.24
N LYS A 251 12.58 -2.87 -21.07
CA LYS A 251 12.26 -2.49 -22.45
C LYS A 251 13.46 -2.72 -23.33
N PHE A 252 13.27 -3.16 -24.58
CA PHE A 252 14.35 -3.28 -25.56
C PHE A 252 14.76 -1.90 -26.06
N VAL A 253 16.06 -1.74 -26.36
CA VAL A 253 16.66 -0.48 -26.81
C VAL A 253 17.68 -0.73 -27.92
N ASP A 254 17.80 0.25 -28.83
CA ASP A 254 18.81 0.23 -29.88
C ASP A 254 20.15 0.71 -29.34
N MET A 255 21.09 -0.22 -29.20
CA MET A 255 22.40 0.08 -28.67
C MET A 255 23.46 -0.90 -29.22
N THR A 256 24.62 -0.39 -29.60
CA THR A 256 25.75 -1.25 -29.97
C THR A 256 26.38 -1.83 -28.70
N THR A 257 27.07 -2.96 -28.83
CA THR A 257 27.81 -3.57 -27.71
C THR A 257 28.89 -2.63 -27.15
N ALA A 258 29.54 -1.84 -27.99
CA ALA A 258 30.54 -0.86 -27.56
C ALA A 258 29.94 0.25 -26.72
N ASP A 259 28.79 0.79 -27.13
CA ASP A 259 28.07 1.83 -26.39
C ASP A 259 27.45 1.31 -25.08
N ALA A 260 26.97 0.07 -25.06
CA ALA A 260 26.32 -0.54 -23.92
C ALA A 260 27.29 -0.90 -22.77
N ARG A 261 28.52 -1.35 -23.14
CA ARG A 261 29.52 -1.87 -22.20
C ARG A 261 29.74 -1.01 -20.94
N PRO A 262 29.85 0.34 -21.01
CA PRO A 262 30.01 1.18 -19.82
C PRO A 262 28.79 1.23 -18.90
N PHE A 263 27.60 0.86 -19.40
CA PHE A 263 26.32 0.98 -18.73
C PHE A 263 25.70 -0.36 -18.34
N THR A 264 26.37 -1.48 -18.60
CA THR A 264 25.87 -2.80 -18.17
C THR A 264 25.85 -2.90 -16.65
N VAL A 265 24.84 -3.59 -16.14
CA VAL A 265 24.60 -3.76 -14.72
C VAL A 265 25.41 -4.93 -14.19
N GLN A 266 26.14 -4.71 -13.10
CA GLN A 266 26.95 -5.72 -12.42
C GLN A 266 26.43 -5.97 -11.00
N ALA A 267 26.65 -7.17 -10.50
CA ALA A 267 26.39 -7.48 -9.10
C ALA A 267 27.21 -6.54 -8.19
N GLY A 268 26.54 -5.98 -7.17
CA GLY A 268 27.12 -4.99 -6.28
C GLY A 268 26.95 -3.53 -6.73
N ASP A 269 26.48 -3.26 -7.96
CA ASP A 269 26.13 -1.92 -8.38
C ASP A 269 24.99 -1.36 -7.52
N ILE A 270 25.15 -0.14 -7.02
CA ILE A 270 24.11 0.60 -6.32
C ILE A 270 23.62 1.72 -7.22
N PHE A 271 22.31 1.76 -7.43
CA PHE A 271 21.65 2.76 -8.26
C PHE A 271 20.81 3.72 -7.41
N ALA A 272 21.02 5.03 -7.58
CA ALA A 272 20.16 6.04 -7.00
C ALA A 272 19.17 6.57 -8.04
N VAL A 273 17.91 6.77 -7.65
CA VAL A 273 16.90 7.43 -8.49
C VAL A 273 17.27 8.91 -8.62
N ARG A 274 17.62 9.34 -9.85
CA ARG A 274 18.08 10.71 -10.13
C ARG A 274 17.01 11.75 -9.98
N GLY A 275 15.77 11.42 -10.33
CA GLY A 275 14.67 12.38 -10.28
C GLY A 275 13.30 11.72 -10.25
N ASN A 276 12.35 12.36 -9.54
CA ASN A 276 10.95 11.94 -9.48
C ASN A 276 10.06 13.09 -9.01
N GLY A 277 8.78 13.09 -9.42
CA GLY A 277 7.76 13.99 -8.89
C GLY A 277 7.47 13.73 -7.41
N ASN A 278 7.59 12.48 -6.96
CA ASN A 278 7.51 12.13 -5.55
C ASN A 278 8.90 12.31 -4.89
N ARG A 279 8.94 13.20 -3.91
CA ARG A 279 10.14 13.53 -3.12
C ARG A 279 10.73 12.30 -2.42
N ASP A 280 9.90 11.38 -1.96
CA ASP A 280 10.34 10.21 -1.21
C ASP A 280 10.99 9.14 -2.08
N ILE A 281 10.74 9.17 -3.39
CA ILE A 281 11.36 8.26 -4.37
C ILE A 281 12.67 8.83 -4.88
N CYS A 282 12.77 10.16 -5.07
CA CYS A 282 13.99 10.80 -5.52
C CYS A 282 15.15 10.49 -4.56
N GLY A 283 16.30 10.10 -5.07
CA GLY A 283 17.50 9.78 -4.28
C GLY A 283 17.46 8.43 -3.55
N ARG A 284 16.37 7.64 -3.62
CA ARG A 284 16.34 6.26 -3.09
C ARG A 284 17.32 5.38 -3.84
N VAL A 285 17.90 4.42 -3.14
CA VAL A 285 18.89 3.51 -3.73
C VAL A 285 18.46 2.05 -3.67
N GLY A 286 18.93 1.30 -4.67
CA GLY A 286 18.81 -0.16 -4.70
C GLY A 286 20.09 -0.80 -5.21
N ILE A 287 20.43 -1.99 -4.68
CA ILE A 287 21.59 -2.78 -5.06
C ILE A 287 21.20 -3.88 -6.04
N SER A 288 22.01 -4.07 -7.10
CA SER A 288 21.90 -5.23 -7.97
C SER A 288 22.57 -6.43 -7.32
N ARG A 289 21.85 -7.54 -7.23
CA ARG A 289 22.37 -8.82 -6.73
C ARG A 289 23.01 -9.67 -7.83
N LEU A 290 22.65 -9.37 -9.07
CA LEU A 290 23.06 -10.13 -10.24
C LEU A 290 23.77 -9.24 -11.25
N THR A 291 24.56 -9.87 -12.10
CA THR A 291 25.14 -9.24 -13.29
C THR A 291 24.22 -9.50 -14.48
N TYR A 292 23.89 -8.45 -15.22
CA TYR A 292 23.05 -8.49 -16.39
C TYR A 292 23.83 -7.97 -17.60
N PRO A 293 24.42 -8.86 -18.42
CA PRO A 293 25.28 -8.45 -19.51
C PRO A 293 24.57 -7.73 -20.66
N ASP A 294 23.25 -7.95 -20.78
CA ASP A 294 22.35 -7.37 -21.80
C ASP A 294 21.45 -6.25 -21.26
N LEU A 295 21.65 -5.82 -20.02
CA LEU A 295 20.85 -4.78 -19.37
C LEU A 295 21.70 -3.53 -19.11
N VAL A 296 21.23 -2.39 -19.62
CA VAL A 296 21.80 -1.07 -19.35
C VAL A 296 20.86 -0.26 -18.47
N TYR A 297 21.40 0.58 -17.58
CA TYR A 297 20.58 1.43 -16.74
C TYR A 297 20.34 2.80 -17.40
N PRO A 298 19.12 3.38 -17.24
CA PRO A 298 18.74 4.63 -17.88
C PRO A 298 19.39 5.85 -17.20
N ASP A 299 19.33 7.01 -17.88
CA ASP A 299 19.82 8.30 -17.36
C ASP A 299 19.08 8.80 -16.11
N LEU A 300 17.92 8.20 -15.82
CA LEU A 300 17.16 8.43 -14.57
C LEU A 300 17.73 7.71 -13.35
N LEU A 301 18.76 6.87 -13.55
CA LEU A 301 19.50 6.20 -12.49
C LEU A 301 20.97 6.64 -12.48
N ILE A 302 21.52 6.78 -11.27
CA ILE A 302 22.93 7.10 -11.05
C ILE A 302 23.58 5.91 -10.39
N ARG A 303 24.54 5.28 -11.09
CA ARG A 303 25.31 4.13 -10.59
C ARG A 303 26.43 4.58 -9.66
N MET A 304 26.65 3.81 -8.61
CA MET A 304 27.74 3.92 -7.66
C MET A 304 28.31 2.55 -7.36
N ARG A 305 29.64 2.46 -7.23
CA ARG A 305 30.36 1.28 -6.72
C ARG A 305 31.18 1.68 -5.52
N PHE A 306 30.93 1.04 -4.39
CA PHE A 306 31.63 1.32 -3.14
C PHE A 306 32.81 0.37 -2.94
N ASP A 307 33.82 0.86 -2.22
CA ASP A 307 34.91 0.00 -1.74
C ASP A 307 34.36 -0.92 -0.63
N ALA A 308 34.07 -2.17 -0.99
CA ALA A 308 33.51 -3.16 -0.09
C ALA A 308 34.44 -3.54 1.08
N ALA A 309 35.75 -3.25 0.98
CA ALA A 309 36.69 -3.43 2.08
C ALA A 309 36.46 -2.38 3.20
N ARG A 310 35.90 -1.24 2.85
CA ARG A 310 35.63 -0.11 3.77
C ARG A 310 34.16 -0.01 4.16
N LEU A 311 33.26 -0.20 3.19
CA LEU A 311 31.83 -0.04 3.41
C LEU A 311 31.04 -1.06 2.59
N LEU A 312 30.39 -2.01 3.29
CA LEU A 312 29.60 -3.07 2.68
C LEU A 312 28.41 -2.49 1.89
N PRO A 313 28.20 -2.88 0.62
CA PRO A 313 27.09 -2.36 -0.20
C PRO A 313 25.70 -2.52 0.43
N ASP A 314 25.46 -3.64 1.12
CA ASP A 314 24.21 -3.86 1.85
C ASP A 314 24.01 -2.87 2.98
N PHE A 315 25.07 -2.56 3.71
CA PHE A 315 25.02 -1.58 4.79
C PHE A 315 24.84 -0.17 4.22
N VAL A 316 25.44 0.14 3.04
CA VAL A 316 25.15 1.40 2.32
C VAL A 316 23.66 1.55 2.07
N VAL A 317 23.04 0.56 1.44
CA VAL A 317 21.62 0.62 1.07
C VAL A 317 20.74 0.78 2.31
N ALA A 318 21.03 0.02 3.37
CA ALA A 318 20.25 0.08 4.62
C ALA A 318 20.29 1.48 5.25
N GLN A 319 21.49 2.08 5.41
CA GLN A 319 21.60 3.40 6.02
C GLN A 319 21.14 4.52 5.09
N TRP A 320 21.41 4.41 3.76
CA TRP A 320 21.03 5.44 2.80
C TRP A 320 19.52 5.65 2.73
N ASN A 321 18.76 4.54 2.66
CA ASN A 321 17.30 4.57 2.60
C ASN A 321 16.63 4.87 3.95
N HIS A 322 17.40 4.96 5.05
CA HIS A 322 16.87 5.38 6.32
C HIS A 322 16.37 6.84 6.26
N PRO A 323 15.16 7.17 6.78
CA PRO A 323 14.55 8.49 6.59
C PRO A 323 15.46 9.67 6.94
N ALA A 324 16.19 9.60 8.06
CA ALA A 324 17.10 10.67 8.48
C ALA A 324 18.33 10.84 7.56
N VAL A 325 18.81 9.75 6.93
CA VAL A 325 19.94 9.79 6.00
C VAL A 325 19.48 10.27 4.63
N HIS A 326 18.42 9.66 4.09
CA HIS A 326 17.81 10.06 2.83
C HIS A 326 17.34 11.52 2.87
N GLY A 327 16.71 11.97 3.97
CA GLY A 327 16.26 13.34 4.14
C GLY A 327 17.40 14.37 4.00
N ARG A 328 18.62 14.06 4.48
CA ARG A 328 19.78 14.93 4.29
C ARG A 328 20.23 15.05 2.83
N LEU A 329 20.07 14.02 2.02
CA LEU A 329 20.32 14.10 0.59
C LEU A 329 19.24 14.95 -0.09
N ILE A 330 17.97 14.67 0.21
CA ILE A 330 16.82 15.34 -0.42
C ILE A 330 16.71 16.82 -0.02
N SER A 331 17.22 17.24 1.14
CA SER A 331 17.29 18.66 1.49
C SER A 331 18.18 19.47 0.55
N ARG A 332 19.08 18.81 -0.19
CA ARG A 332 19.94 19.43 -1.21
C ARG A 332 19.36 19.32 -2.62
N ALA A 333 18.35 18.46 -2.81
CA ALA A 333 17.72 18.27 -4.11
C ALA A 333 17.07 19.56 -4.61
N LYS A 334 17.26 19.87 -5.88
CA LYS A 334 16.59 21.00 -6.54
C LYS A 334 15.25 20.54 -7.08
N SER A 335 14.23 21.37 -6.91
CA SER A 335 12.93 21.15 -7.54
C SER A 335 12.76 22.09 -8.73
N SER A 336 12.37 21.54 -9.87
CA SER A 336 11.98 22.31 -11.05
C SER A 336 10.73 21.66 -11.65
N ASN A 337 9.67 22.46 -11.90
CA ASN A 337 8.39 21.99 -12.44
C ASN A 337 7.79 20.79 -11.68
N GLY A 338 7.87 20.81 -10.35
CA GLY A 338 7.35 19.73 -9.50
C GLY A 338 8.19 18.43 -9.50
N ILE A 339 9.36 18.43 -10.16
CA ILE A 339 10.27 17.27 -10.19
C ILE A 339 11.47 17.54 -9.31
N TRP A 340 11.66 16.70 -8.30
CA TRP A 340 12.85 16.70 -7.45
C TRP A 340 13.99 15.99 -8.17
N LYS A 341 15.21 16.54 -8.12
CA LYS A 341 16.40 15.98 -8.79
C LYS A 341 17.62 16.04 -7.88
N VAL A 342 18.39 14.97 -7.87
CA VAL A 342 19.74 14.87 -7.31
C VAL A 342 20.76 14.66 -8.44
N ASN A 343 21.95 15.14 -8.25
CA ASN A 343 23.04 15.00 -9.22
C ASN A 343 24.29 14.34 -8.59
N GLY A 344 25.30 14.06 -9.40
CA GLY A 344 26.53 13.42 -8.94
C GLY A 344 27.29 14.21 -7.87
N GLN A 345 27.19 15.55 -7.85
CA GLN A 345 27.81 16.37 -6.81
C GLN A 345 27.09 16.25 -5.49
N ASP A 346 25.73 16.24 -5.51
CA ASP A 346 24.89 16.03 -4.33
C ASP A 346 25.19 14.67 -3.69
N ILE A 347 25.34 13.63 -4.55
CA ILE A 347 25.72 12.27 -4.13
C ILE A 347 27.12 12.24 -3.53
N ARG A 348 28.14 12.80 -4.19
CA ARG A 348 29.50 12.83 -3.65
C ARG A 348 29.61 13.57 -2.32
N ALA A 349 28.84 14.64 -2.15
CA ALA A 349 28.79 15.44 -0.93
C ALA A 349 27.92 14.83 0.18
N HIS A 350 27.10 13.82 -0.15
CA HIS A 350 26.29 13.10 0.85
C HIS A 350 27.20 12.34 1.82
N THR A 351 26.77 12.21 3.08
CA THR A 351 27.58 11.60 4.12
C THR A 351 26.96 10.33 4.66
N LEU A 352 27.79 9.31 4.79
CA LEU A 352 27.44 8.02 5.39
C LEU A 352 28.32 7.76 6.61
N VAL A 353 27.82 6.91 7.50
CA VAL A 353 28.57 6.40 8.66
C VAL A 353 29.34 5.15 8.24
N VAL A 354 30.60 5.05 8.66
CA VAL A 354 31.51 3.95 8.31
C VAL A 354 32.00 3.28 9.60
N PRO A 355 31.16 2.45 10.24
CA PRO A 355 31.59 1.66 11.41
C PRO A 355 32.67 0.65 11.06
N PRO A 356 33.36 0.06 12.04
CA PRO A 356 34.24 -1.08 11.82
C PRO A 356 33.53 -2.17 11.01
N ILE A 357 34.28 -2.84 10.11
CA ILE A 357 33.69 -3.78 9.14
C ILE A 357 32.92 -4.94 9.81
N GLU A 358 33.35 -5.37 11.00
CA GLU A 358 32.66 -6.42 11.77
C GLU A 358 31.27 -5.96 12.27
N ILE A 359 31.14 -4.68 12.65
CA ILE A 359 29.85 -4.09 13.03
C ILE A 359 28.92 -4.00 11.81
N GLN A 360 29.47 -3.62 10.65
CA GLN A 360 28.71 -3.63 9.39
C GLN A 360 28.21 -5.04 9.02
N ARG A 361 29.08 -6.07 9.16
CA ARG A 361 28.70 -7.47 8.90
C ARG A 361 27.61 -7.94 9.87
N GLN A 362 27.72 -7.59 11.14
CA GLN A 362 26.69 -7.92 12.13
C GLN A 362 25.36 -7.23 11.77
N ALA A 363 25.40 -5.93 11.45
CA ALA A 363 24.24 -5.17 11.06
C ALA A 363 23.55 -5.76 9.81
N VAL A 364 24.34 -6.12 8.78
CA VAL A 364 23.80 -6.74 7.56
C VAL A 364 23.15 -8.09 7.86
N ARG A 365 23.75 -8.93 8.72
CA ARG A 365 23.13 -10.20 9.15
C ARG A 365 21.81 -9.99 9.86
N SER A 366 21.75 -9.06 10.83
CA SER A 366 20.53 -8.74 11.57
C SER A 366 19.42 -8.19 10.67
N LEU A 367 19.77 -7.27 9.75
CA LEU A 367 18.83 -6.76 8.75
C LEU A 367 18.34 -7.85 7.80
N GLY A 368 19.22 -8.75 7.37
CA GLY A 368 18.84 -9.90 6.54
C GLY A 368 17.81 -10.81 7.21
N ALA A 369 17.92 -11.02 8.53
CA ALA A 369 16.93 -11.78 9.29
C ALA A 369 15.56 -11.05 9.34
N LEU A 370 15.55 -9.72 9.55
CA LEU A 370 14.32 -8.92 9.50
C LEU A 370 13.70 -8.92 8.10
N ASP A 371 14.52 -8.80 7.05
CA ASP A 371 14.05 -8.82 5.66
C ASP A 371 13.47 -10.21 5.28
N ALA A 372 14.00 -11.30 5.83
CA ALA A 372 13.43 -12.64 5.67
C ALA A 372 12.05 -12.78 6.34
N GLN A 373 11.88 -12.19 7.54
CA GLN A 373 10.58 -12.13 8.21
C GLN A 373 9.57 -11.28 7.40
N ALA A 374 10.01 -10.14 6.84
CA ALA A 374 9.17 -9.30 6.00
C ALA A 374 8.66 -10.05 4.75
N LYS A 375 9.51 -10.85 4.10
CA LYS A 375 9.09 -11.74 3.00
C LYS A 375 8.04 -12.76 3.45
N GLY A 376 8.20 -13.33 4.65
CA GLY A 376 7.22 -14.24 5.24
C GLY A 376 5.86 -13.57 5.48
N ILE A 377 5.86 -12.32 5.96
CA ILE A 377 4.65 -11.51 6.12
C ILE A 377 4.00 -11.24 4.75
N SER A 378 4.77 -10.82 3.75
CA SER A 378 4.25 -10.57 2.39
C SER A 378 3.59 -11.82 1.78
N ALA A 379 4.19 -12.99 1.94
CA ALA A 379 3.61 -14.26 1.48
C ALA A 379 2.31 -14.63 2.22
N ARG A 380 2.16 -14.22 3.49
CA ARG A 380 0.90 -14.41 4.24
C ARG A 380 -0.17 -13.44 3.77
N VAL A 381 0.19 -12.19 3.45
CA VAL A 381 -0.74 -11.19 2.88
C VAL A 381 -1.32 -11.71 1.56
N GLU A 382 -0.49 -12.25 0.65
CA GLU A 382 -0.99 -12.82 -0.61
C GLU A 382 -1.95 -13.99 -0.37
N ARG A 383 -1.61 -14.90 0.54
CA ARG A 383 -2.50 -16.02 0.90
C ARG A 383 -3.83 -15.54 1.49
N LEU A 384 -3.82 -14.46 2.29
CA LEU A 384 -5.06 -13.89 2.80
C LEU A 384 -5.91 -13.24 1.69
N ARG A 385 -5.27 -12.60 0.70
CA ARG A 385 -5.98 -12.08 -0.47
C ARG A 385 -6.65 -13.19 -1.28
N ASP A 386 -5.96 -14.31 -1.46
CA ASP A 386 -6.53 -15.48 -2.13
C ASP A 386 -7.71 -16.03 -1.33
N LEU A 387 -7.56 -16.19 -0.01
CA LEU A 387 -8.64 -16.63 0.87
C LEU A 387 -9.84 -15.67 0.82
N LYS A 388 -9.60 -14.35 0.82
CA LYS A 388 -10.68 -13.36 0.66
C LYS A 388 -11.46 -13.61 -0.63
N ARG A 389 -10.77 -13.78 -1.76
CA ARG A 389 -11.41 -14.07 -3.06
C ARG A 389 -12.27 -15.34 -3.01
N GLU A 390 -11.73 -16.42 -2.44
CA GLU A 390 -12.47 -17.69 -2.31
C GLU A 390 -13.71 -17.55 -1.41
N LEU A 391 -13.62 -16.80 -0.31
CA LEU A 391 -14.76 -16.52 0.57
C LEU A 391 -15.86 -15.74 -0.17
N PHE A 392 -15.50 -14.68 -0.90
CA PHE A 392 -16.47 -13.92 -1.69
C PHE A 392 -17.08 -14.74 -2.80
N LYS A 393 -16.28 -15.54 -3.52
CA LYS A 393 -16.77 -16.47 -4.53
C LYS A 393 -17.74 -17.51 -3.96
N ALA A 394 -17.44 -18.06 -2.78
CA ALA A 394 -18.35 -18.96 -2.08
C ALA A 394 -19.67 -18.25 -1.71
N PHE A 395 -19.60 -17.01 -1.27
CA PHE A 395 -20.78 -16.21 -0.90
C PHE A 395 -21.62 -15.81 -2.12
N THR A 396 -21.02 -15.37 -3.22
CA THR A 396 -21.76 -14.96 -4.43
C THR A 396 -22.17 -16.12 -5.31
N GLY A 397 -21.67 -17.31 -5.02
CA GLY A 397 -21.97 -18.50 -5.79
C GLY A 397 -21.23 -18.64 -7.12
N GLY A 398 -20.11 -17.95 -7.27
CA GLY A 398 -19.27 -18.01 -8.47
C GLY A 398 -19.74 -17.11 -9.62
N ALA A 399 -20.66 -16.20 -9.36
CA ALA A 399 -21.02 -15.12 -10.27
C ALA A 399 -20.15 -13.88 -9.96
N GLU A 400 -18.91 -13.92 -10.37
CA GLU A 400 -18.01 -12.75 -10.45
C GLU A 400 -17.46 -12.64 -11.86
#